data_2ba8c2e7c503bca92e277f11617d9854
#
_entry.id   2ba8c2e7c503bca92e277f11617d9854
#
_cell.length_a   1.000
_cell.length_b   1.000
_cell.length_c   1.000
_cell.angle_alpha   90.00
_cell.angle_beta   90.00
_cell.angle_gamma   90.00
#
_symmetry.space_group_name_H-M   'P 1'
#
loop_
_entity.id
_entity.type
_entity.pdbx_description
1 polymer ?
#
loop_
_entity_poly.entity_id
_entity_poly.type
_entity_poly.pdbx_seq_one_letter_code
_entity_poly.pdbx_strand_id
1 'polypeptide(L)'
;MSKRISILMVLAALTISAQAKVRLPHIIGDNMILQQQTDARLWGWAQPGKTVKVSTSWSDQVVSAKVGKDGKWLVKVQTPKASYEPLSITFDDGEPLTINNVLAGEVWVCAGQSNMEMPVKGF
;
A
#
# COMPACT_ATOMS: atom_id res chain seq x y z
N MET A 1 -17.02 49.36 9.21
CA MET A 1 -17.71 48.34 8.39
C MET A 1 -16.76 47.38 7.68
N SER A 2 -15.53 47.73 7.35
CA SER A 2 -14.55 46.86 6.67
C SER A 2 -13.92 45.77 7.55
N LYS A 3 -13.93 45.90 8.86
CA LYS A 3 -13.35 44.91 9.78
C LYS A 3 -14.15 43.61 9.93
N ARG A 4 -15.44 43.59 9.61
CA ARG A 4 -16.30 42.40 9.71
C ARG A 4 -16.21 41.48 8.49
N ILE A 5 -15.83 42.03 7.34
CA ILE A 5 -15.68 41.26 6.09
C ILE A 5 -14.35 40.53 6.06
N SER A 6 -13.30 41.08 6.68
CA SER A 6 -11.98 40.46 6.74
C SER A 6 -11.95 39.21 7.62
N ILE A 7 -12.79 39.11 8.63
CA ILE A 7 -12.86 37.95 9.53
C ILE A 7 -13.55 36.76 8.83
N LEU A 8 -14.53 37.00 7.96
CA LEU A 8 -15.18 35.96 7.18
C LEU A 8 -14.27 35.37 6.10
N MET A 9 -13.38 36.18 5.51
CA MET A 9 -12.40 35.69 4.51
C MET A 9 -11.30 34.83 5.14
N VAL A 10 -10.90 35.08 6.36
CA VAL A 10 -9.89 34.28 7.05
C VAL A 10 -10.43 32.92 7.50
N LEU A 11 -11.71 32.82 7.82
CA LEU A 11 -12.35 31.53 8.16
C LEU A 11 -12.55 30.63 6.94
N ALA A 12 -12.72 31.17 5.73
CA ALA A 12 -12.88 30.40 4.50
C ALA A 12 -11.57 29.80 3.99
N ALA A 13 -10.40 30.31 4.42
CA ALA A 13 -9.09 29.82 4.01
C ALA A 13 -8.59 28.63 4.84
N LEU A 14 -9.31 28.21 5.87
CA LEU A 14 -8.94 27.13 6.78
C LEU A 14 -9.68 25.80 6.51
N THR A 15 -10.34 25.66 5.39
CA THR A 15 -10.74 24.34 4.90
C THR A 15 -9.53 23.64 4.31
N ILE A 16 -8.63 23.20 5.18
CA ILE A 16 -7.62 22.19 4.81
C ILE A 16 -8.43 20.94 4.50
N SER A 17 -8.68 20.69 3.21
CA SER A 17 -9.21 19.42 2.78
C SER A 17 -8.20 18.34 3.16
N ALA A 18 -8.49 17.59 4.20
CA ALA A 18 -7.74 16.39 4.53
C ALA A 18 -7.91 15.43 3.35
N GLN A 19 -6.95 15.42 2.42
CA GLN A 19 -6.95 14.48 1.32
C GLN A 19 -6.69 13.09 1.88
N ALA A 20 -7.59 12.14 1.59
CA ALA A 20 -7.40 10.76 2.00
C ALA A 20 -6.17 10.20 1.30
N LYS A 21 -5.20 9.73 2.09
CA LYS A 21 -3.99 9.06 1.60
C LYS A 21 -4.32 7.64 1.13
N VAL A 22 -3.38 7.06 0.40
CA VAL A 22 -3.39 5.62 0.12
C VAL A 22 -3.51 4.85 1.44
N ARG A 23 -4.46 3.93 1.48
CA ARG A 23 -4.62 2.98 2.58
C ARG A 23 -4.37 1.57 2.07
N LEU A 24 -3.64 0.80 2.85
CA LEU A 24 -3.29 -0.58 2.53
C LEU A 24 -4.07 -1.55 3.43
N PRO A 25 -4.39 -2.76 2.94
CA PRO A 25 -4.93 -3.81 3.80
C PRO A 25 -3.88 -4.27 4.82
N HIS A 26 -4.31 -4.87 5.91
CA HIS A 26 -3.42 -5.26 7.01
C HIS A 26 -2.31 -6.24 6.60
N ILE A 27 -2.52 -7.01 5.54
CA ILE A 27 -1.51 -7.97 5.03
C ILE A 27 -0.44 -7.32 4.16
N ILE A 28 -0.64 -6.07 3.75
CA ILE A 28 0.35 -5.30 2.97
C ILE A 28 0.92 -4.21 3.88
N GLY A 29 2.14 -4.37 4.28
CA GLY A 29 2.79 -3.42 5.17
C GLY A 29 4.25 -3.78 5.45
N ASP A 30 4.85 -3.06 6.38
CA ASP A 30 6.21 -3.31 6.82
C ASP A 30 6.37 -4.76 7.29
N ASN A 31 7.54 -5.32 7.04
CA ASN A 31 7.92 -6.67 7.45
C ASN A 31 7.15 -7.81 6.76
N MET A 32 6.43 -7.54 5.68
CA MET A 32 5.75 -8.58 4.92
C MET A 32 6.71 -9.38 4.05
N ILE A 33 6.25 -10.55 3.61
CA ILE A 33 6.94 -11.39 2.63
C ILE A 33 6.08 -11.49 1.37
N LEU A 34 6.70 -11.28 0.22
CA LEU A 34 6.09 -11.50 -1.09
C LEU A 34 6.62 -12.79 -1.71
N GLN A 35 5.75 -13.52 -2.42
CA GLN A 35 6.17 -14.65 -3.23
C GLN A 35 7.21 -14.18 -4.26
N GLN A 36 8.33 -14.88 -4.34
CA GLN A 36 9.41 -14.57 -5.28
C GLN A 36 9.03 -14.87 -6.74
N GLN A 37 9.67 -14.18 -7.67
CA GLN A 37 9.63 -14.43 -9.11
C GLN A 37 8.21 -14.61 -9.67
N THR A 38 7.31 -13.75 -9.26
CA THR A 38 5.91 -13.75 -9.67
C THR A 38 5.37 -12.34 -9.83
N ASP A 39 4.20 -12.22 -10.44
CA ASP A 39 3.44 -10.98 -10.45
C ASP A 39 2.61 -10.88 -9.16
N ALA A 40 3.18 -10.24 -8.16
CA ALA A 40 2.50 -10.03 -6.90
C ALA A 40 1.39 -8.97 -7.05
N ARG A 41 0.22 -9.27 -6.55
CA ARG A 41 -0.91 -8.34 -6.54
C ARG A 41 -0.84 -7.48 -5.29
N LEU A 42 -0.82 -6.17 -5.49
CA LEU A 42 -0.90 -5.17 -4.43
C LEU A 42 -2.16 -4.34 -4.65
N TRP A 43 -2.89 -4.11 -3.59
CA TRP A 43 -4.17 -3.41 -3.66
C TRP A 43 -4.41 -2.57 -2.42
N GLY A 44 -5.39 -1.71 -2.49
CA GLY A 44 -5.80 -0.89 -1.37
C GLY A 44 -6.88 0.10 -1.76
N TRP A 45 -6.92 1.19 -1.03
CA TRP A 45 -7.90 2.25 -1.19
C TRP A 45 -7.20 3.59 -1.32
N ALA A 46 -7.80 4.47 -2.09
CA ALA A 46 -7.37 5.85 -2.25
C ALA A 46 -8.56 6.70 -2.69
N GLN A 47 -8.33 7.98 -2.88
CA GLN A 47 -9.37 8.88 -3.37
C GLN A 47 -9.80 8.51 -4.80
N PRO A 48 -11.11 8.31 -5.08
CA PRO A 48 -11.60 8.00 -6.41
C PRO A 48 -11.11 9.01 -7.47
N GLY A 49 -10.76 8.51 -8.64
CA GLY A 49 -10.27 9.30 -9.76
C GLY A 49 -8.79 9.65 -9.73
N LYS A 50 -8.09 9.44 -8.62
CA LYS A 50 -6.64 9.58 -8.56
C LYS A 50 -5.93 8.39 -9.18
N THR A 51 -4.65 8.55 -9.47
CA THR A 51 -3.77 7.48 -9.95
C THR A 51 -2.78 7.15 -8.85
N VAL A 52 -2.68 5.88 -8.48
CA VAL A 52 -1.67 5.38 -7.56
C VAL A 52 -0.50 4.85 -8.38
N LYS A 53 0.68 5.43 -8.18
CA LYS A 53 1.93 4.96 -8.76
C LYS A 53 2.68 4.11 -7.74
N VAL A 54 3.13 2.95 -8.16
CA VAL A 54 3.86 2.03 -7.29
C VAL A 54 5.26 1.83 -7.84
N SER A 55 6.25 2.18 -7.05
CA SER A 55 7.66 2.00 -7.34
C SER A 55 8.28 1.07 -6.32
N THR A 56 9.30 0.33 -6.73
CA THR A 56 9.95 -0.68 -5.90
C THR A 56 11.46 -0.44 -5.87
N SER A 57 12.11 -0.85 -4.78
CA SER A 57 13.55 -0.68 -4.62
C SER A 57 14.40 -1.59 -5.52
N TRP A 58 13.80 -2.63 -6.10
CA TRP A 58 14.52 -3.63 -6.92
C TRP A 58 14.35 -3.45 -8.42
N SER A 59 13.56 -2.48 -8.86
CA SER A 59 13.29 -2.25 -10.27
C SER A 59 13.08 -0.77 -10.55
N ASP A 60 13.49 -0.32 -11.73
CA ASP A 60 13.23 1.04 -12.20
C ASP A 60 11.84 1.18 -12.83
N GLN A 61 11.11 0.08 -12.98
CA GLN A 61 9.74 0.10 -13.50
C GLN A 61 8.76 0.66 -12.48
N VAL A 62 7.91 1.57 -12.94
CA VAL A 62 6.81 2.11 -12.15
C VAL A 62 5.51 1.59 -12.73
N VAL A 63 4.71 0.93 -11.90
CA VAL A 63 3.36 0.51 -12.28
C VAL A 63 2.35 1.49 -11.71
N SER A 64 1.21 1.64 -12.37
CA SER A 64 0.18 2.55 -11.91
C SER A 64 -1.21 1.97 -12.13
N ALA A 65 -2.14 2.40 -11.30
CA ALA A 65 -3.56 2.08 -11.43
C ALA A 65 -4.41 3.30 -11.11
N LYS A 66 -5.48 3.48 -11.87
CA LYS A 66 -6.48 4.49 -11.58
C LYS A 66 -7.41 3.97 -10.49
N VAL A 67 -7.67 4.80 -9.49
CA VAL A 67 -8.60 4.47 -8.42
C VAL A 67 -10.03 4.53 -8.95
N GLY A 68 -10.78 3.46 -8.78
CA GLY A 68 -12.16 3.38 -9.21
C GLY A 68 -13.12 4.24 -8.37
N LYS A 69 -14.38 4.30 -8.79
CA LYS A 69 -15.44 5.04 -8.08
C LYS A 69 -15.67 4.50 -6.65
N ASP A 70 -15.37 3.24 -6.42
CA ASP A 70 -15.43 2.57 -5.12
C ASP A 70 -14.22 2.85 -4.22
N GLY A 71 -13.26 3.64 -4.70
CA GLY A 71 -12.04 3.97 -3.99
C GLY A 71 -10.99 2.87 -3.97
N LYS A 72 -11.13 1.82 -4.77
CA LYS A 72 -10.22 0.67 -4.82
C LYS A 72 -9.25 0.77 -5.99
N TRP A 73 -8.05 0.25 -5.77
CA TRP A 73 -7.03 0.11 -6.82
C TRP A 73 -6.29 -1.23 -6.66
N LEU A 74 -5.74 -1.71 -7.77
CA LEU A 74 -4.96 -2.95 -7.82
C LEU A 74 -3.86 -2.81 -8.87
N VAL A 75 -2.66 -3.22 -8.51
CA VAL A 75 -1.50 -3.32 -9.41
C VAL A 75 -0.86 -4.69 -9.30
N LYS A 76 -0.10 -5.07 -10.32
CA LYS A 76 0.77 -6.24 -10.30
C LYS A 76 2.20 -5.78 -10.38
N VAL A 77 3.04 -6.32 -9.51
CA VAL A 77 4.46 -5.98 -9.41
C VAL A 77 5.27 -7.26 -9.55
N GLN A 78 6.20 -7.27 -10.50
CA GLN A 78 7.12 -8.38 -10.66
C GLN A 78 8.06 -8.43 -9.47
N THR A 79 8.09 -9.55 -8.75
CA THR A 79 8.94 -9.75 -7.59
C THR A 79 10.29 -10.34 -7.97
N PRO A 80 11.37 -9.99 -7.23
CA PRO A 80 12.69 -10.52 -7.50
C PRO A 80 12.86 -11.93 -6.94
N LYS A 81 14.01 -12.53 -7.20
CA LYS A 81 14.43 -13.78 -6.58
C LYS A 81 14.54 -13.61 -5.06
N ALA A 82 14.22 -14.67 -4.31
CA ALA A 82 14.32 -14.71 -2.86
C ALA A 82 15.68 -14.26 -2.36
N SER A 83 15.69 -13.43 -1.33
CA SER A 83 16.89 -12.87 -0.72
C SER A 83 16.57 -12.41 0.70
N TYR A 84 17.58 -12.34 1.53
CA TYR A 84 17.50 -11.73 2.87
C TYR A 84 17.72 -10.22 2.85
N GLU A 85 17.93 -9.64 1.68
CA GLU A 85 18.10 -8.20 1.53
C GLU A 85 16.74 -7.49 1.68
N PRO A 86 16.62 -6.53 2.60
CA PRO A 86 15.39 -5.79 2.79
C PRO A 86 15.03 -4.94 1.58
N LEU A 87 13.77 -5.03 1.16
CA LEU A 87 13.20 -4.30 0.04
C LEU A 87 12.21 -3.25 0.54
N SER A 88 11.92 -2.26 -0.31
CA SER A 88 10.90 -1.26 -0.04
C SER A 88 9.97 -1.06 -1.23
N ILE A 89 8.75 -0.64 -0.94
CA ILE A 89 7.73 -0.32 -1.95
C ILE A 89 7.13 1.03 -1.59
N THR A 90 7.01 1.90 -2.58
CA THR A 90 6.40 3.22 -2.41
C THR A 90 5.12 3.31 -3.23
N PHE A 91 4.04 3.71 -2.56
CA PHE A 91 2.73 3.98 -3.15
C PHE A 91 2.52 5.49 -3.15
N ASP A 92 2.26 6.06 -4.30
CA ASP A 92 2.16 7.52 -4.46
C ASP A 92 0.89 7.90 -5.24
N ASP A 93 -0.01 8.58 -4.58
CA ASP A 93 -1.21 9.18 -5.17
C ASP A 93 -1.12 10.72 -5.25
N GLY A 94 0.08 11.26 -5.08
CA GLY A 94 0.40 12.67 -4.86
C GLY A 94 1.08 12.88 -3.50
N GLU A 95 0.94 11.90 -2.60
CA GLU A 95 1.59 11.85 -1.30
C GLU A 95 2.17 10.45 -1.08
N PRO A 96 3.51 10.30 -1.03
CA PRO A 96 4.14 8.99 -0.99
C PRO A 96 3.93 8.29 0.36
N LEU A 97 3.64 7.00 0.29
CA LEU A 97 3.61 6.07 1.42
C LEU A 97 4.58 4.94 1.13
N THR A 98 5.62 4.80 1.93
CA THR A 98 6.65 3.78 1.76
C THR A 98 6.53 2.72 2.84
N ILE A 99 6.52 1.46 2.43
CA ILE A 99 6.65 0.31 3.31
C ILE A 99 8.06 -0.26 3.19
N ASN A 100 8.60 -0.70 4.32
CA ASN A 100 10.00 -1.10 4.44
C ASN A 100 10.12 -2.54 4.95
N ASN A 101 11.34 -3.06 4.87
CA ASN A 101 11.68 -4.39 5.35
C ASN A 101 10.79 -5.48 4.73
N VAL A 102 10.52 -5.36 3.44
CA VAL A 102 9.81 -6.36 2.64
C VAL A 102 10.84 -7.40 2.17
N LEU A 103 10.52 -8.67 2.26
CA LEU A 103 11.37 -9.75 1.75
C LEU A 103 10.67 -10.47 0.59
N ALA A 104 11.45 -10.95 -0.35
CA ALA A 104 10.99 -11.90 -1.36
C ALA A 104 11.37 -13.32 -0.91
N GLY A 105 10.43 -14.25 -0.95
CA GLY A 105 10.64 -15.61 -0.51
C GLY A 105 9.49 -16.52 -0.93
N GLU A 106 9.29 -17.60 -0.20
CA GLU A 106 8.18 -18.52 -0.43
C GLU A 106 7.05 -18.23 0.55
N VAL A 107 5.86 -18.11 0.01
CA VAL A 107 4.64 -17.88 0.79
C VAL A 107 3.72 -19.08 0.68
N TRP A 108 3.41 -19.68 1.81
CA TRP A 108 2.57 -20.86 1.92
C TRP A 108 1.24 -20.51 2.58
N VAL A 109 0.15 -20.97 1.98
CA VAL A 109 -1.17 -20.89 2.62
C VAL A 109 -1.43 -22.23 3.30
N CYS A 110 -1.51 -22.18 4.63
CA CYS A 110 -1.82 -23.35 5.44
C CYS A 110 -3.28 -23.27 5.88
N ALA A 111 -4.06 -24.29 5.51
CA ALA A 111 -5.46 -24.36 5.84
C ALA A 111 -5.82 -25.82 6.22
N GLY A 112 -6.79 -25.97 7.09
CA GLY A 112 -7.24 -27.26 7.55
C GLY A 112 -7.96 -27.16 8.89
N GLN A 113 -8.20 -28.32 9.49
CA GLN A 113 -8.83 -28.42 10.81
C GLN A 113 -7.79 -28.81 11.89
N SER A 114 -7.86 -30.06 12.37
CA SER A 114 -7.02 -30.53 13.49
C SER A 114 -5.52 -30.46 13.21
N ASN A 115 -5.08 -30.64 11.97
CA ASN A 115 -3.65 -30.55 11.64
C ASN A 115 -3.08 -29.14 11.78
N MET A 116 -3.92 -28.11 11.74
CA MET A 116 -3.49 -26.72 11.97
C MET A 116 -3.25 -26.42 13.44
N GLU A 117 -3.78 -27.23 14.34
CA GLU A 117 -3.56 -27.11 15.78
C GLU A 117 -2.29 -27.81 16.27
N MET A 118 -1.67 -28.61 15.40
CA MET A 118 -0.46 -29.35 15.76
C MET A 118 0.71 -28.40 15.98
N PRO A 119 1.33 -28.42 17.17
CA PRO A 119 2.55 -27.65 17.40
C PRO A 119 3.74 -28.20 16.62
N VAL A 120 4.74 -27.36 16.36
CA VAL A 120 5.94 -27.73 15.59
C VAL A 120 6.68 -28.94 16.22
N LYS A 121 6.57 -29.12 17.53
CA LYS A 121 7.16 -30.27 18.26
C LYS A 121 6.34 -31.55 18.15
N GLY A 122 5.15 -31.51 17.54
CA GLY A 122 4.20 -32.62 17.59
C GLY A 122 3.50 -32.71 18.95
N PHE A 123 2.71 -33.74 19.13
CA PHE A 123 2.05 -34.05 20.40
C PHE A 123 2.91 -34.97 21.26
#